data_87e3ccba4d783ac4f6067a7a330d5ba8
#
_entry.id   87e3ccba4d783ac4f6067a7a330d5ba8
#
_cell.length_a   1.000
_cell.length_b   1.000
_cell.length_c   1.000
_cell.angle_alpha   90.00
_cell.angle_beta   90.00
_cell.angle_gamma   90.00
#
_symmetry.space_group_name_H-M   'P 1'
#
loop_
_entity.id
_entity.type
_entity.pdbx_description
1 polymer ?
#
loop_
_entity_poly.entity_id
_entity_poly.type
_entity_poly.pdbx_seq_one_letter_code
_entity_poly.pdbx_strand_id
1 'polypeptide(L)'
;MRKFTTILAVLCVALGFACCSTSDSEESVAKQYIDATFTVELSDLGTRSAGKATMIDKVEYGIYDVADGGRLLAPISSKELGAIDFDESKAVIDVRLAAGKKYDLVFFAYSSKSNAYSVDWENRLLNVSYKNTATGKNDLANLESRDAFFHVEQDFLASTGKTFVLNRPLAQLNAGQSYSDFANMLGNKIIKSSLTTQAYTQMSLGRDTYGNVLGSKSDVVFELNDVVDVDDTEGNDDLVVKVADAEGNAVDTPYKHLSMNYLLVNSKELVNVEITMLGDEGTLFTRNYPNIPLERNYRTNIIGNLISSPFEFEIVVNPIFTNDHNQAQK
;
A
#
# COMPACT_ATOMS: atom_id res chain seq x y z
N MET A 1 34.12 18.88 -73.84
CA MET A 1 33.84 20.10 -74.60
C MET A 1 33.05 21.08 -73.76
N ARG A 2 33.64 22.33 -73.68
CA ARG A 2 33.06 23.62 -73.29
C ARG A 2 32.39 23.74 -71.94
N LYS A 3 33.07 24.27 -71.01
CA LYS A 3 33.11 25.55 -70.29
C LYS A 3 31.95 26.51 -70.61
N PHE A 4 31.28 27.02 -69.60
CA PHE A 4 30.90 28.45 -69.51
C PHE A 4 30.79 28.89 -68.08
N THR A 5 31.71 29.79 -67.75
CA THR A 5 31.79 30.62 -66.55
C THR A 5 30.86 31.84 -66.77
N THR A 6 30.08 32.27 -65.83
CA THR A 6 29.57 33.64 -65.83
C THR A 6 29.60 34.20 -64.38
N ILE A 7 30.42 35.19 -64.22
CA ILE A 7 30.59 36.14 -63.16
C ILE A 7 29.56 37.25 -63.36
N LEU A 8 28.84 37.67 -62.26
CA LEU A 8 28.25 39.00 -62.24
C LEU A 8 28.11 39.44 -60.74
N ALA A 9 29.00 40.20 -60.31
CA ALA A 9 29.11 41.63 -60.03
C ALA A 9 28.15 42.15 -58.97
N VAL A 10 28.77 42.51 -57.89
CA VAL A 10 28.50 43.45 -56.76
C VAL A 10 27.61 44.64 -57.16
N LEU A 11 26.66 44.93 -56.29
CA LEU A 11 26.16 46.29 -56.07
C LEU A 11 25.83 46.53 -54.56
N CYS A 12 26.79 47.26 -53.95
CA CYS A 12 26.56 47.83 -52.61
C CYS A 12 25.58 49.01 -52.71
N VAL A 13 24.49 48.96 -52.03
CA VAL A 13 23.73 50.20 -51.71
C VAL A 13 23.71 50.33 -50.19
N ALA A 14 24.51 51.24 -49.68
CA ALA A 14 24.48 51.73 -48.34
C ALA A 14 23.33 52.73 -48.23
N LEU A 15 22.25 52.34 -47.55
CA LEU A 15 21.26 53.27 -47.03
C LEU A 15 21.24 53.11 -45.52
N GLY A 16 21.81 54.12 -44.86
CA GLY A 16 21.74 54.26 -43.44
C GLY A 16 20.30 54.59 -43.02
N PHE A 17 19.74 53.74 -42.22
CA PHE A 17 18.65 54.07 -41.34
C PHE A 17 19.12 53.98 -39.92
N ALA A 18 19.29 55.12 -39.29
CA ALA A 18 19.29 55.20 -37.85
C ALA A 18 17.90 54.79 -37.35
N CYS A 19 17.78 53.58 -36.88
CA CYS A 19 16.61 53.16 -36.16
C CYS A 19 16.97 53.01 -34.69
N CYS A 20 16.26 53.74 -33.87
CA CYS A 20 16.32 53.71 -32.45
C CYS A 20 16.35 52.30 -31.91
N SER A 21 17.34 52.02 -31.09
CA SER A 21 17.39 50.84 -30.23
C SER A 21 16.32 51.01 -29.14
N THR A 22 15.11 50.61 -29.43
CA THR A 22 14.25 50.07 -28.35
C THR A 22 14.84 48.72 -28.02
N SER A 23 15.58 48.68 -26.96
CA SER A 23 15.89 47.41 -26.28
C SER A 23 14.58 46.93 -25.67
N ASP A 24 13.75 46.27 -26.51
CA ASP A 24 12.84 45.27 -25.97
C ASP A 24 13.74 44.14 -25.48
N SER A 25 14.13 44.29 -24.21
CA SER A 25 14.52 43.12 -23.44
C SER A 25 13.25 42.26 -23.38
N GLU A 26 13.06 41.41 -24.38
CA GLU A 26 12.38 40.16 -24.12
C GLU A 26 13.20 39.51 -22.99
N GLU A 27 12.81 39.82 -21.74
CA GLU A 27 13.05 38.94 -20.64
C GLU A 27 12.45 37.60 -21.11
N SER A 28 13.30 36.78 -21.70
CA SER A 28 13.00 35.37 -21.80
C SER A 28 12.83 34.91 -20.38
N VAL A 29 11.58 34.92 -19.92
CA VAL A 29 11.20 34.22 -18.69
C VAL A 29 11.54 32.75 -18.99
N ALA A 30 12.81 32.44 -18.83
CA ALA A 30 13.28 31.08 -18.83
C ALA A 30 12.39 30.41 -17.80
N LYS A 31 11.54 29.50 -18.26
CA LYS A 31 10.74 28.68 -17.38
C LYS A 31 11.73 28.06 -16.41
N GLN A 32 11.80 28.60 -15.23
CA GLN A 32 12.74 28.16 -14.23
C GLN A 32 12.20 26.84 -13.73
N TYR A 33 12.89 25.76 -14.04
CA TYR A 33 12.60 24.44 -13.52
C TYR A 33 13.46 24.20 -12.28
N ILE A 34 12.93 23.41 -11.39
CA ILE A 34 13.62 22.90 -10.22
C ILE A 34 13.80 21.40 -10.45
N ASP A 35 15.04 20.94 -10.40
CA ASP A 35 15.35 19.51 -10.28
C ASP A 35 15.10 19.16 -8.79
N ALA A 36 13.95 18.53 -8.53
CA ALA A 36 13.50 18.20 -7.20
C ALA A 36 13.82 16.75 -6.88
N THR A 37 14.44 16.53 -5.73
CA THR A 37 14.67 15.21 -5.16
C THR A 37 13.73 15.00 -3.98
N PHE A 38 12.94 13.94 -4.00
CA PHE A 38 12.05 13.53 -2.92
C PHE A 38 12.58 12.27 -2.27
N THR A 39 12.50 12.23 -0.95
CA THR A 39 12.65 10.98 -0.20
C THR A 39 11.26 10.46 0.15
N VAL A 40 10.99 9.21 -0.18
CA VAL A 40 9.76 8.50 0.19
C VAL A 40 10.12 7.47 1.22
N GLU A 41 9.46 7.53 2.39
CA GLU A 41 9.69 6.61 3.51
C GLU A 41 8.39 5.88 3.83
N LEU A 42 8.49 4.60 4.21
CA LEU A 42 7.34 3.90 4.76
C LEU A 42 7.16 4.28 6.22
N SER A 43 5.93 4.50 6.66
CA SER A 43 5.63 4.73 8.08
C SER A 43 6.15 3.56 8.90
N ASP A 44 6.72 3.87 10.05
CA ASP A 44 7.55 3.03 10.89
C ASP A 44 7.16 1.55 10.91
N LEU A 45 8.16 0.70 10.61
CA LEU A 45 8.05 -0.73 10.46
C LEU A 45 8.36 -1.43 11.78
N GLY A 46 7.62 -1.09 12.82
CA GLY A 46 7.81 -1.72 14.15
C GLY A 46 7.96 -3.23 14.07
N THR A 47 9.09 -3.67 14.60
CA THR A 47 9.56 -5.03 14.98
C THR A 47 8.75 -6.28 14.62
N ARG A 48 9.43 -7.16 13.89
CA ARG A 48 9.52 -8.64 13.95
C ARG A 48 8.28 -9.51 14.13
N SER A 49 7.06 -9.12 13.75
CA SER A 49 5.96 -10.07 13.57
C SER A 49 5.29 -9.82 12.22
N ALA A 50 4.53 -10.79 11.72
CA ALA A 50 3.84 -10.76 10.43
C ALA A 50 3.39 -9.34 10.05
N GLY A 51 3.72 -8.87 8.84
CA GLY A 51 3.48 -7.50 8.39
C GLY A 51 4.74 -6.63 8.31
N LYS A 52 5.91 -7.26 8.15
CA LYS A 52 7.12 -6.53 7.77
C LYS A 52 6.94 -6.06 6.33
N ALA A 53 6.99 -4.76 6.09
CA ALA A 53 7.05 -4.20 4.73
C ALA A 53 8.32 -4.61 3.93
N THR A 54 8.99 -5.68 4.35
CA THR A 54 10.18 -6.24 3.70
C THR A 54 9.91 -6.75 2.28
N MET A 55 8.64 -6.90 1.92
CA MET A 55 8.24 -7.29 0.57
C MET A 55 7.97 -6.08 -0.35
N ILE A 56 7.93 -4.86 0.19
CA ILE A 56 7.70 -3.66 -0.60
C ILE A 56 8.97 -3.34 -1.39
N ASP A 57 8.88 -3.44 -2.70
CA ASP A 57 10.01 -3.25 -3.60
C ASP A 57 9.70 -2.29 -4.77
N LYS A 58 8.50 -1.70 -4.76
CA LYS A 58 8.05 -0.81 -5.83
C LYS A 58 7.33 0.42 -5.28
N VAL A 59 7.67 1.60 -5.81
CA VAL A 59 6.91 2.84 -5.63
C VAL A 59 6.48 3.34 -7.00
N GLU A 60 5.20 3.60 -7.15
CA GLU A 60 4.66 4.38 -8.26
C GLU A 60 4.23 5.75 -7.75
N TYR A 61 4.26 6.75 -8.59
CA TYR A 61 3.86 8.11 -8.20
C TYR A 61 3.19 8.85 -9.35
N GLY A 62 2.25 9.75 -9.04
CA GLY A 62 1.58 10.67 -9.96
C GLY A 62 1.84 12.11 -9.58
N ILE A 63 2.13 12.97 -10.56
CA ILE A 63 2.29 14.41 -10.39
C ILE A 63 1.21 15.11 -11.21
N TYR A 64 0.46 15.99 -10.56
CA TYR A 64 -0.68 16.67 -11.17
C TYR A 64 -0.52 18.18 -11.06
N ASP A 65 -0.61 18.90 -12.18
CA ASP A 65 -0.56 20.37 -12.19
C ASP A 65 -1.89 20.91 -11.68
N VAL A 66 -1.85 21.58 -10.53
CA VAL A 66 -3.05 22.15 -9.90
C VAL A 66 -3.68 23.27 -10.76
N ALA A 67 -2.84 24.06 -11.44
CA ALA A 67 -3.29 25.17 -12.28
C ALA A 67 -3.98 24.70 -13.57
N ASP A 68 -3.70 23.47 -14.02
CA ASP A 68 -4.28 22.85 -15.21
C ASP A 68 -5.42 21.87 -14.87
N GLY A 69 -6.22 22.21 -13.87
CA GLY A 69 -7.36 21.42 -13.44
C GLY A 69 -6.99 20.06 -12.83
N GLY A 70 -5.76 19.91 -12.37
CA GLY A 70 -5.27 18.63 -11.84
C GLY A 70 -4.89 17.62 -12.92
N ARG A 71 -4.52 18.08 -14.11
CA ARG A 71 -4.06 17.20 -15.17
C ARG A 71 -2.78 16.47 -14.76
N LEU A 72 -2.75 15.17 -14.99
CA LEU A 72 -1.56 14.36 -14.83
C LEU A 72 -0.47 14.87 -15.79
N LEU A 73 0.66 15.27 -15.24
CA LEU A 73 1.84 15.64 -16.02
C LEU A 73 2.54 14.37 -16.47
N ALA A 74 2.34 14.00 -17.69
CA ALA A 74 2.83 12.80 -18.35
C ALA A 74 2.51 11.51 -17.54
N PRO A 75 2.06 10.43 -18.17
CA PRO A 75 2.07 9.19 -17.47
C PRO A 75 3.50 9.07 -16.99
N ILE A 76 3.70 9.00 -15.70
CA ILE A 76 4.94 8.45 -15.21
C ILE A 76 4.91 7.10 -15.85
N SER A 77 5.51 7.07 -17.04
CA SER A 77 5.78 5.79 -17.62
C SER A 77 6.33 5.04 -16.43
N SER A 78 5.72 3.92 -16.13
CA SER A 78 6.36 2.85 -15.41
C SER A 78 7.61 2.47 -16.21
N LYS A 79 8.45 3.47 -16.45
CA LYS A 79 9.85 3.25 -16.68
C LYS A 79 10.13 2.45 -15.45
N GLU A 80 10.34 1.15 -15.67
CA GLU A 80 11.00 0.34 -14.70
C GLU A 80 11.76 1.28 -13.78
N LEU A 81 11.08 1.77 -12.77
CA LEU A 81 11.75 2.27 -11.60
C LEU A 81 12.49 1.02 -11.24
N GLY A 82 13.73 0.91 -11.74
CA GLY A 82 14.60 -0.18 -11.42
C GLY A 82 14.40 -0.33 -9.94
N ALA A 83 14.13 -1.54 -9.46
CA ALA A 83 13.73 -1.77 -8.09
C ALA A 83 14.23 -0.62 -7.26
N ILE A 84 13.33 0.26 -6.80
CA ILE A 84 13.76 1.31 -5.90
C ILE A 84 14.19 0.45 -4.74
N ASP A 85 15.50 0.24 -4.63
CA ASP A 85 16.06 -0.46 -3.51
C ASP A 85 15.60 0.36 -2.31
N PHE A 86 14.56 -0.14 -1.64
CA PHE A 86 14.17 0.36 -0.35
C PHE A 86 15.28 -0.04 0.61
N ASP A 87 16.45 0.56 0.41
CA ASP A 87 17.49 0.51 1.41
C ASP A 87 16.91 1.18 2.64
N GLU A 88 16.71 0.40 3.68
CA GLU A 88 16.15 0.85 4.95
C GLU A 88 14.73 1.47 4.84
N SER A 89 13.85 0.96 3.96
CA SER A 89 12.47 1.44 3.81
C SER A 89 12.32 2.84 3.20
N LYS A 90 13.29 3.26 2.41
CA LYS A 90 13.34 4.55 1.74
C LYS A 90 13.56 4.42 0.25
N ALA A 91 12.99 5.37 -0.49
CA ALA A 91 13.24 5.53 -1.91
C ALA A 91 13.53 6.99 -2.25
N VAL A 92 14.42 7.22 -3.20
CA VAL A 92 14.74 8.56 -3.71
C VAL A 92 14.18 8.72 -5.11
N ILE A 93 13.40 9.78 -5.33
CA ILE A 93 12.73 10.07 -6.58
C ILE A 93 13.18 11.44 -7.08
N ASP A 94 13.77 11.48 -8.27
CA ASP A 94 14.18 12.71 -8.92
C ASP A 94 13.16 13.10 -9.99
N VAL A 95 12.68 14.34 -9.92
CA VAL A 95 11.70 14.90 -10.85
C VAL A 95 12.04 16.33 -11.22
N ARG A 96 11.59 16.78 -12.38
CA ARG A 96 11.78 18.15 -12.84
C ARG A 96 10.44 18.90 -12.81
N LEU A 97 10.34 19.92 -11.97
CA LEU A 97 9.12 20.71 -11.74
C LEU A 97 9.33 22.18 -12.17
N ALA A 98 8.26 22.82 -12.66
CA ALA A 98 8.32 24.26 -12.94
C ALA A 98 8.31 25.04 -11.63
N ALA A 99 9.26 25.97 -11.47
CA ALA A 99 9.37 26.81 -10.29
C ALA A 99 8.10 27.66 -10.08
N GLY A 100 7.70 27.85 -8.84
CA GLY A 100 6.54 28.65 -8.46
C GLY A 100 5.18 28.00 -8.75
N LYS A 101 5.13 26.81 -9.36
CA LYS A 101 3.90 26.06 -9.54
C LYS A 101 3.57 25.17 -8.35
N LYS A 102 2.27 24.90 -8.21
CA LYS A 102 1.74 23.94 -7.22
C LYS A 102 1.33 22.65 -7.91
N TYR A 103 1.60 21.55 -7.23
CA TYR A 103 1.31 20.20 -7.68
C TYR A 103 0.59 19.38 -6.62
N ASP A 104 -0.26 18.46 -7.05
CA ASP A 104 -0.64 17.35 -6.19
C ASP A 104 0.30 16.18 -6.50
N LEU A 105 0.85 15.58 -5.45
CA LEU A 105 1.73 14.43 -5.55
C LEU A 105 1.04 13.22 -4.93
N VAL A 106 1.02 12.12 -5.64
CA VAL A 106 0.44 10.85 -5.17
C VAL A 106 1.52 9.79 -5.24
N PHE A 107 1.74 9.09 -4.14
CA PHE A 107 2.69 7.97 -4.06
C PHE A 107 1.95 6.70 -3.65
N PHE A 108 2.29 5.59 -4.28
CA PHE A 108 1.78 4.27 -3.94
C PHE A 108 2.93 3.24 -3.96
N ALA A 109 3.17 2.60 -2.82
CA ALA A 109 4.23 1.61 -2.65
C ALA A 109 3.64 0.23 -2.36
N TYR A 110 4.14 -0.80 -3.04
CA TYR A 110 3.64 -2.16 -2.93
C TYR A 110 4.68 -3.18 -3.38
N SER A 111 4.40 -4.46 -3.20
CA SER A 111 5.27 -5.54 -3.67
C SER A 111 5.02 -5.84 -5.14
N SER A 112 6.09 -5.87 -5.95
CA SER A 112 6.03 -6.31 -7.36
C SER A 112 5.54 -7.76 -7.51
N LYS A 113 5.62 -8.56 -6.45
CA LYS A 113 5.09 -9.92 -6.39
C LYS A 113 3.59 -9.97 -6.18
N SER A 114 2.97 -8.84 -5.78
CA SER A 114 1.51 -8.74 -5.60
C SER A 114 0.84 -8.36 -6.92
N ASN A 115 -0.18 -9.10 -7.27
CA ASN A 115 -1.10 -8.75 -8.36
C ASN A 115 -2.43 -8.17 -7.83
N ALA A 116 -2.45 -7.81 -6.54
CA ALA A 116 -3.64 -7.32 -5.88
C ALA A 116 -4.00 -5.87 -6.22
N TYR A 117 -3.05 -5.10 -6.75
CA TYR A 117 -3.19 -3.66 -6.89
C TYR A 117 -3.07 -3.20 -8.34
N SER A 118 -3.88 -2.20 -8.69
CA SER A 118 -3.67 -1.37 -9.86
C SER A 118 -4.08 0.08 -9.55
N VAL A 119 -3.32 1.04 -10.06
CA VAL A 119 -3.63 2.46 -9.92
C VAL A 119 -4.06 3.01 -11.27
N ASP A 120 -5.28 3.52 -11.32
CA ASP A 120 -5.74 4.36 -12.43
C ASP A 120 -5.26 5.80 -12.17
N TRP A 121 -4.12 6.14 -12.76
CA TRP A 121 -3.49 7.44 -12.55
C TRP A 121 -4.27 8.60 -13.15
N GLU A 122 -5.06 8.38 -14.20
CA GLU A 122 -5.90 9.43 -14.81
C GLU A 122 -7.06 9.79 -13.88
N ASN A 123 -7.76 8.80 -13.35
CA ASN A 123 -8.90 8.98 -12.46
C ASN A 123 -8.50 9.05 -10.97
N ARG A 124 -7.22 8.86 -10.65
CA ARG A 124 -6.69 8.83 -9.27
C ARG A 124 -7.42 7.80 -8.40
N LEU A 125 -7.47 6.56 -8.87
CA LEU A 125 -8.14 5.47 -8.18
C LEU A 125 -7.17 4.33 -7.89
N LEU A 126 -7.13 3.88 -6.65
CA LEU A 126 -6.55 2.60 -6.28
C LEU A 126 -7.61 1.52 -6.39
N ASN A 127 -7.32 0.47 -7.16
CA ASN A 127 -8.13 -0.73 -7.24
C ASN A 127 -7.44 -1.87 -6.49
N VAL A 128 -8.23 -2.63 -5.72
CA VAL A 128 -7.77 -3.78 -4.94
C VAL A 128 -8.53 -5.03 -5.37
N SER A 129 -7.81 -6.07 -5.74
CA SER A 129 -8.38 -7.38 -6.07
C SER A 129 -8.14 -8.35 -4.91
N TYR A 130 -9.17 -9.10 -4.54
CA TYR A 130 -9.11 -10.20 -3.56
C TYR A 130 -9.19 -11.56 -4.21
N LYS A 131 -8.93 -11.61 -5.51
CA LYS A 131 -8.84 -12.86 -6.26
C LYS A 131 -7.50 -12.94 -6.96
N ASN A 132 -6.98 -14.13 -7.04
CA ASN A 132 -5.82 -14.38 -7.88
C ASN A 132 -6.23 -14.10 -9.34
N THR A 133 -5.69 -13.05 -9.93
CA THR A 133 -6.07 -12.58 -11.26
C THR A 133 -5.74 -13.57 -12.36
N ALA A 134 -4.76 -14.44 -12.15
CA ALA A 134 -4.38 -15.47 -13.12
C ALA A 134 -5.33 -16.66 -13.11
N THR A 135 -5.92 -17.01 -11.98
CA THR A 135 -6.75 -18.22 -11.83
C THR A 135 -8.23 -17.93 -11.57
N GLY A 136 -8.58 -16.70 -11.20
CA GLY A 136 -9.93 -16.30 -10.78
C GLY A 136 -10.39 -16.93 -9.46
N LYS A 137 -9.52 -17.71 -8.79
CA LYS A 137 -9.81 -18.34 -7.50
C LYS A 137 -9.72 -17.31 -6.37
N ASN A 138 -10.23 -17.69 -5.20
CA ASN A 138 -10.05 -16.92 -3.97
C ASN A 138 -8.55 -16.73 -3.70
N ASP A 139 -8.23 -15.63 -3.03
CA ASP A 139 -6.86 -15.34 -2.66
C ASP A 139 -6.42 -16.22 -1.50
N LEU A 140 -5.12 -16.41 -1.41
CA LEU A 140 -4.54 -17.12 -0.26
C LEU A 140 -4.44 -16.16 0.92
N ALA A 141 -4.64 -16.69 2.12
CA ALA A 141 -4.25 -16.01 3.34
C ALA A 141 -2.71 -15.98 3.47
N ASN A 142 -2.21 -15.19 4.43
CA ASN A 142 -0.78 -15.11 4.78
C ASN A 142 0.15 -14.57 3.68
N LEU A 143 -0.38 -13.75 2.77
CA LEU A 143 0.42 -13.12 1.73
C LEU A 143 0.96 -11.76 2.20
N GLU A 144 2.16 -11.75 2.75
CA GLU A 144 2.89 -10.52 3.11
C GLU A 144 3.08 -9.57 1.92
N SER A 145 3.13 -10.10 0.71
CA SER A 145 3.21 -9.31 -0.52
C SER A 145 1.97 -8.44 -0.76
N ARG A 146 0.90 -8.63 -0.01
CA ARG A 146 -0.31 -7.79 -0.07
C ARG A 146 -0.23 -6.52 0.79
N ASP A 147 0.85 -6.29 1.51
CA ASP A 147 1.06 -5.02 2.17
C ASP A 147 1.26 -3.89 1.15
N ALA A 148 0.77 -2.70 1.47
CA ALA A 148 0.88 -1.54 0.59
C ALA A 148 0.81 -0.24 1.38
N PHE A 149 1.34 0.83 0.79
CA PHE A 149 1.41 2.15 1.42
C PHE A 149 1.06 3.25 0.43
N PHE A 150 0.52 4.35 0.89
CA PHE A 150 0.22 5.50 0.05
C PHE A 150 0.43 6.82 0.78
N HIS A 151 0.62 7.88 0.00
CA HIS A 151 0.58 9.26 0.47
C HIS A 151 0.03 10.16 -0.63
N VAL A 152 -0.73 11.17 -0.23
CA VAL A 152 -1.18 12.26 -1.11
C VAL A 152 -0.81 13.58 -0.50
N GLU A 153 0.03 14.35 -1.19
CA GLU A 153 0.38 15.72 -0.84
C GLU A 153 -0.33 16.67 -1.79
N GLN A 154 -1.11 17.59 -1.27
CA GLN A 154 -1.84 18.58 -2.06
C GLN A 154 -1.16 19.93 -2.02
N ASP A 155 -1.33 20.72 -3.09
CA ASP A 155 -0.78 22.07 -3.20
C ASP A 155 0.72 22.18 -2.91
N PHE A 156 1.49 21.11 -3.22
CA PHE A 156 2.93 21.11 -3.06
C PHE A 156 3.56 22.20 -3.93
N LEU A 157 4.16 23.21 -3.32
CA LEU A 157 4.94 24.20 -4.05
C LEU A 157 6.28 23.60 -4.45
N ALA A 158 6.59 23.61 -5.75
CA ALA A 158 7.81 23.02 -6.30
C ALA A 158 9.05 23.39 -5.47
N SER A 159 9.68 22.41 -4.87
CA SER A 159 10.88 22.52 -4.04
C SER A 159 11.63 21.20 -4.04
N THR A 160 12.85 21.16 -3.50
CA THR A 160 13.65 19.94 -3.38
C THR A 160 13.89 19.56 -1.93
N GLY A 161 14.32 18.34 -1.68
CA GLY A 161 14.69 17.84 -0.36
C GLY A 161 13.52 17.54 0.58
N LYS A 162 12.32 17.32 0.03
CA LYS A 162 11.13 16.95 0.83
C LYS A 162 11.09 15.45 1.07
N THR A 163 10.77 15.07 2.31
CA THR A 163 10.47 13.69 2.70
C THR A 163 8.96 13.49 2.83
N PHE A 164 8.44 12.41 2.25
CA PHE A 164 7.05 11.99 2.34
C PHE A 164 6.95 10.65 3.04
N VAL A 165 6.15 10.57 4.09
CA VAL A 165 5.90 9.34 4.85
C VAL A 165 4.62 8.70 4.35
N LEU A 166 4.72 7.47 3.85
CA LEU A 166 3.60 6.70 3.34
C LEU A 166 2.97 5.87 4.46
N ASN A 167 1.64 5.83 4.50
CA ASN A 167 0.86 5.08 5.46
C ASN A 167 0.08 3.96 4.77
N ARG A 168 -0.28 2.92 5.51
CA ARG A 168 -1.09 1.82 4.96
C ARG A 168 -2.54 2.26 4.71
N PRO A 169 -3.09 2.02 3.52
CA PRO A 169 -4.52 2.17 3.25
C PRO A 169 -5.35 1.02 3.81
N LEU A 170 -4.70 -0.05 4.23
CA LEU A 170 -5.28 -1.32 4.59
C LEU A 170 -5.33 -1.50 6.11
N ALA A 171 -6.31 -2.28 6.59
CA ALA A 171 -6.28 -2.94 7.88
C ALA A 171 -5.70 -4.35 7.72
N GLN A 172 -5.04 -4.88 8.75
CA GLN A 172 -4.68 -6.29 8.81
C GLN A 172 -5.63 -7.03 9.75
N LEU A 173 -6.22 -8.12 9.26
CA LEU A 173 -7.10 -9.01 10.02
C LEU A 173 -6.44 -10.37 10.15
N ASN A 174 -6.22 -10.80 11.39
CA ASN A 174 -5.61 -12.07 11.73
C ASN A 174 -6.54 -12.96 12.52
N ALA A 175 -6.36 -14.28 12.39
CA ALA A 175 -6.98 -15.28 13.23
C ALA A 175 -5.90 -16.24 13.76
N GLY A 176 -5.91 -16.50 15.07
CA GLY A 176 -4.92 -17.34 15.74
C GLY A 176 -5.52 -18.25 16.79
N GLN A 177 -5.19 -19.55 16.74
CA GLN A 177 -5.61 -20.58 17.67
C GLN A 177 -4.61 -20.74 18.80
N SER A 178 -5.06 -20.86 20.04
CA SER A 178 -4.20 -21.17 21.18
C SER A 178 -3.52 -22.52 21.03
N TYR A 179 -2.23 -22.60 21.27
CA TYR A 179 -1.45 -23.83 21.16
C TYR A 179 -1.89 -24.89 22.17
N SER A 180 -2.22 -24.51 23.40
CA SER A 180 -2.64 -25.44 24.44
C SER A 180 -3.85 -26.29 24.03
N ASP A 181 -4.73 -25.70 23.23
CA ASP A 181 -5.93 -26.38 22.77
C ASP A 181 -5.74 -27.04 21.40
N PHE A 182 -4.88 -26.49 20.56
CA PHE A 182 -4.54 -27.03 19.25
C PHE A 182 -3.96 -28.45 19.35
N ALA A 183 -3.06 -28.71 20.29
CA ALA A 183 -2.47 -30.01 20.52
C ALA A 183 -3.53 -31.07 20.87
N ASN A 184 -4.61 -30.70 21.55
CA ASN A 184 -5.72 -31.59 21.89
C ASN A 184 -6.62 -31.90 20.70
N MET A 185 -6.53 -31.13 19.63
CA MET A 185 -7.41 -31.20 18.46
C MET A 185 -6.80 -31.92 17.25
N LEU A 186 -5.53 -32.31 17.31
CA LEU A 186 -4.82 -33.02 16.24
C LEU A 186 -5.51 -34.34 15.80
N GLY A 187 -6.46 -34.82 16.58
CA GLY A 187 -7.35 -35.93 16.16
C GLY A 187 -8.30 -35.58 15.00
N ASN A 188 -8.53 -34.31 14.72
CA ASN A 188 -9.55 -33.86 13.76
C ASN A 188 -8.98 -33.43 12.39
N LYS A 189 -7.72 -33.69 12.09
CA LYS A 189 -7.12 -33.50 10.75
C LYS A 189 -7.61 -32.25 10.02
N ILE A 190 -7.49 -31.06 10.67
CA ILE A 190 -7.76 -29.81 10.01
C ILE A 190 -6.64 -29.56 9.01
N ILE A 191 -6.94 -29.51 7.74
CA ILE A 191 -5.96 -29.30 6.67
C ILE A 191 -6.01 -27.89 6.09
N LYS A 192 -7.17 -27.22 6.23
CA LYS A 192 -7.38 -25.90 5.66
C LYS A 192 -8.21 -25.03 6.59
N SER A 193 -7.98 -23.72 6.49
CA SER A 193 -8.92 -22.72 7.01
C SER A 193 -9.38 -21.79 5.89
N SER A 194 -10.55 -21.21 6.06
CA SER A 194 -11.08 -20.19 5.18
C SER A 194 -11.67 -19.08 6.04
N LEU A 195 -11.27 -17.83 5.75
CA LEU A 195 -11.83 -16.65 6.40
C LEU A 195 -12.65 -15.87 5.38
N THR A 196 -13.93 -15.65 5.69
CA THR A 196 -14.84 -14.84 4.88
C THR A 196 -15.20 -13.56 5.62
N THR A 197 -15.15 -12.43 4.92
CA THR A 197 -15.55 -11.12 5.43
C THR A 197 -15.96 -10.20 4.28
N GLN A 198 -16.15 -8.91 4.57
CA GLN A 198 -16.50 -7.90 3.57
C GLN A 198 -15.43 -6.82 3.49
N ALA A 199 -15.04 -6.45 2.28
CA ALA A 199 -14.06 -5.40 2.03
C ALA A 199 -14.43 -4.54 0.82
N TYR A 200 -13.87 -3.33 0.78
CA TYR A 200 -13.95 -2.47 -0.39
C TYR A 200 -12.87 -2.87 -1.42
N THR A 201 -13.16 -2.56 -2.68
CA THR A 201 -12.25 -2.84 -3.80
C THR A 201 -11.67 -1.60 -4.44
N GLN A 202 -12.11 -0.41 -4.02
CA GLN A 202 -11.63 0.86 -4.59
C GLN A 202 -11.45 1.92 -3.51
N MET A 203 -10.43 2.78 -3.70
CA MET A 203 -10.16 3.95 -2.88
C MET A 203 -9.75 5.12 -3.76
N SER A 204 -10.25 6.31 -3.43
CA SER A 204 -9.84 7.55 -4.08
C SER A 204 -8.42 7.96 -3.65
N LEU A 205 -7.61 8.36 -4.63
CA LEU A 205 -6.35 9.08 -4.48
C LEU A 205 -6.49 10.54 -4.95
N GLY A 206 -7.74 10.94 -5.28
CA GLY A 206 -8.06 12.25 -5.80
C GLY A 206 -7.98 13.36 -4.76
N ARG A 207 -7.87 14.60 -5.26
CA ARG A 207 -7.88 15.80 -4.43
C ARG A 207 -9.14 15.86 -3.58
N ASP A 208 -9.01 16.25 -2.32
CA ASP A 208 -10.08 16.39 -1.33
C ASP A 208 -10.89 15.10 -1.01
N THR A 209 -10.60 14.01 -1.71
CA THR A 209 -11.29 12.72 -1.54
C THR A 209 -10.34 11.55 -1.27
N TYR A 210 -9.04 11.80 -1.23
CA TYR A 210 -8.04 10.75 -1.02
C TYR A 210 -8.29 9.99 0.29
N GLY A 211 -8.09 8.70 0.21
CA GLY A 211 -8.37 7.80 1.32
C GLY A 211 -9.86 7.41 1.45
N ASN A 212 -10.81 8.04 0.78
CA ASN A 212 -12.20 7.59 0.81
C ASN A 212 -12.36 6.31 -0.01
N VAL A 213 -12.97 5.29 0.60
CA VAL A 213 -13.35 4.09 -0.13
C VAL A 213 -14.56 4.36 -1.02
N LEU A 214 -14.64 3.66 -2.14
CA LEU A 214 -15.66 3.86 -3.15
C LEU A 214 -16.48 2.59 -3.37
N GLY A 215 -17.75 2.78 -3.72
CA GLY A 215 -18.67 1.68 -3.99
C GLY A 215 -19.18 0.97 -2.73
N SER A 216 -19.64 -0.26 -2.92
CA SER A 216 -20.12 -1.12 -1.83
C SER A 216 -19.08 -2.17 -1.49
N LYS A 217 -19.12 -2.65 -0.25
CA LYS A 217 -18.35 -3.83 0.15
C LYS A 217 -18.81 -5.06 -0.63
N SER A 218 -17.88 -5.94 -0.91
CA SER A 218 -18.15 -7.28 -1.44
C SER A 218 -17.61 -8.33 -0.51
N ASP A 219 -18.20 -9.50 -0.55
CA ASP A 219 -17.71 -10.67 0.17
C ASP A 219 -16.36 -11.07 -0.41
N VAL A 220 -15.39 -11.28 0.48
CA VAL A 220 -14.04 -11.71 0.17
C VAL A 220 -13.70 -12.94 0.99
N VAL A 221 -13.04 -13.89 0.35
CA VAL A 221 -12.68 -15.18 0.96
C VAL A 221 -11.18 -15.37 0.81
N PHE A 222 -10.55 -15.72 1.92
CA PHE A 222 -9.12 -16.05 1.99
C PHE A 222 -8.97 -17.48 2.44
N GLU A 223 -8.12 -18.23 1.75
CA GLU A 223 -7.89 -19.65 2.03
C GLU A 223 -6.46 -19.83 2.53
N LEU A 224 -6.30 -20.54 3.61
CA LEU A 224 -5.03 -21.06 4.09
C LEU A 224 -5.02 -22.56 3.85
N ASN A 225 -4.09 -23.03 3.03
CA ASN A 225 -3.80 -24.45 2.87
C ASN A 225 -2.75 -24.85 3.90
N ASP A 226 -2.74 -26.12 4.26
CA ASP A 226 -1.73 -26.71 5.15
C ASP A 226 -1.66 -26.04 6.54
N VAL A 227 -2.84 -25.83 7.15
CA VAL A 227 -2.97 -25.26 8.53
C VAL A 227 -2.25 -26.13 9.57
N VAL A 228 -2.08 -27.40 9.28
CA VAL A 228 -1.47 -28.37 10.18
C VAL A 228 -0.23 -28.96 9.52
N ASP A 229 0.93 -28.42 9.79
CA ASP A 229 2.13 -29.23 9.81
C ASP A 229 2.28 -29.79 11.22
N VAL A 230 2.14 -31.12 11.32
CA VAL A 230 2.08 -31.84 12.60
C VAL A 230 3.39 -31.77 13.38
N ASP A 231 4.48 -31.44 12.68
CA ASP A 231 5.83 -31.34 13.23
C ASP A 231 6.25 -29.91 13.59
N ASP A 232 5.39 -28.90 13.35
CA ASP A 232 5.72 -27.52 13.62
C ASP A 232 5.50 -27.18 15.10
N THR A 233 6.42 -27.63 15.92
CA THR A 233 6.37 -27.45 17.37
C THR A 233 6.79 -26.06 17.82
N GLU A 234 7.47 -25.26 17.00
CA GLU A 234 7.83 -23.86 17.25
C GLU A 234 8.34 -23.23 15.93
N GLY A 235 7.43 -22.95 15.00
CA GLY A 235 7.81 -22.51 13.68
C GLY A 235 7.85 -21.01 13.48
N ASN A 236 8.48 -20.61 12.42
CA ASN A 236 8.57 -19.22 11.95
C ASN A 236 7.23 -18.63 11.50
N ASP A 237 6.14 -19.39 11.57
CA ASP A 237 4.80 -19.04 11.05
C ASP A 237 3.79 -18.71 12.14
N ASP A 238 4.23 -18.49 13.38
CA ASP A 238 3.36 -18.14 14.47
C ASP A 238 2.82 -16.72 14.35
N LEU A 239 1.53 -16.58 14.65
CA LEU A 239 0.95 -15.27 14.92
C LEU A 239 1.33 -14.84 16.33
N VAL A 240 2.30 -13.96 16.46
CA VAL A 240 2.68 -13.38 17.76
C VAL A 240 1.84 -12.13 18.01
N VAL A 241 1.06 -12.15 19.10
CA VAL A 241 0.20 -11.03 19.52
C VAL A 241 0.60 -10.57 20.91
N LYS A 242 0.68 -9.25 21.08
CA LYS A 242 0.84 -8.67 22.42
C LYS A 242 -0.49 -8.68 23.14
N VAL A 243 -0.58 -9.49 24.16
CA VAL A 243 -1.74 -9.59 25.05
C VAL A 243 -1.35 -9.18 26.47
N ALA A 244 -2.32 -8.76 27.28
CA ALA A 244 -2.07 -8.47 28.68
C ALA A 244 -1.97 -9.80 29.48
N ASP A 245 -0.93 -9.93 30.31
CA ASP A 245 -0.87 -10.99 31.30
C ASP A 245 -1.80 -10.71 32.50
N ALA A 246 -1.80 -11.59 33.49
CA ALA A 246 -2.61 -11.46 34.69
C ALA A 246 -2.30 -10.19 35.51
N GLU A 247 -1.10 -9.67 35.37
CA GLU A 247 -0.59 -8.46 36.02
C GLU A 247 -0.82 -7.20 35.14
N GLY A 248 -1.33 -7.35 33.93
CA GLY A 248 -1.61 -6.27 32.99
C GLY A 248 -0.40 -5.84 32.14
N ASN A 249 0.69 -6.62 32.14
CA ASN A 249 1.84 -6.34 31.29
C ASN A 249 1.59 -6.87 29.87
N ALA A 250 2.07 -6.15 28.86
CA ALA A 250 2.02 -6.62 27.47
C ALA A 250 3.07 -7.71 27.24
N VAL A 251 2.62 -8.92 26.93
CA VAL A 251 3.45 -10.09 26.67
C VAL A 251 3.24 -10.60 25.26
N ASP A 252 4.34 -10.90 24.56
CA ASP A 252 4.30 -11.53 23.25
C ASP A 252 3.86 -12.99 23.40
N THR A 253 2.65 -13.28 22.89
CA THR A 253 2.03 -14.61 23.01
C THR A 253 1.88 -15.22 21.61
N PRO A 254 2.44 -16.41 21.37
CA PRO A 254 2.32 -17.09 20.10
C PRO A 254 0.98 -17.82 19.99
N TYR A 255 0.39 -17.76 18.80
CA TYR A 255 -0.81 -18.50 18.41
C TYR A 255 -0.56 -19.22 17.09
N LYS A 256 -1.13 -20.40 16.93
CA LYS A 256 -1.12 -21.06 15.63
C LYS A 256 -1.89 -20.23 14.62
N HIS A 257 -1.23 -19.89 13.55
CA HIS A 257 -1.75 -19.00 12.54
C HIS A 257 -2.84 -19.68 11.72
N LEU A 258 -4.04 -19.11 11.71
CA LEU A 258 -5.17 -19.59 10.89
C LEU A 258 -5.43 -18.72 9.67
N SER A 259 -5.18 -17.42 9.77
CA SER A 259 -5.36 -16.48 8.67
C SER A 259 -4.70 -15.14 8.97
N MET A 260 -4.09 -14.51 7.94
CA MET A 260 -3.62 -13.13 7.96
C MET A 260 -3.98 -12.49 6.62
N ASN A 261 -4.71 -11.37 6.67
CA ASN A 261 -5.25 -10.77 5.46
C ASN A 261 -5.18 -9.24 5.52
N TYR A 262 -4.91 -8.63 4.38
CA TYR A 262 -4.94 -7.18 4.21
C TYR A 262 -6.22 -6.77 3.53
N LEU A 263 -6.98 -5.86 4.15
CA LEU A 263 -8.31 -5.44 3.74
C LEU A 263 -8.39 -3.94 3.55
N LEU A 264 -8.90 -3.51 2.40
CA LEU A 264 -9.24 -2.12 2.19
C LEU A 264 -10.54 -1.82 2.96
N VAL A 265 -10.43 -0.94 3.94
CA VAL A 265 -11.53 -0.55 4.82
C VAL A 265 -11.70 0.96 4.81
N ASN A 266 -12.83 1.45 5.30
CA ASN A 266 -12.96 2.86 5.66
C ASN A 266 -11.96 3.19 6.80
N SER A 267 -11.85 4.43 7.23
CA SER A 267 -10.89 4.80 8.29
C SER A 267 -11.02 3.88 9.51
N LYS A 268 -12.26 3.63 9.94
CA LYS A 268 -12.61 2.67 11.00
C LYS A 268 -14.00 2.11 10.77
N GLU A 269 -14.18 0.80 10.90
CA GLU A 269 -15.47 0.15 10.72
C GLU A 269 -15.58 -1.17 11.46
N LEU A 270 -16.82 -1.69 11.52
CA LEU A 270 -17.10 -3.03 12.03
C LEU A 270 -17.46 -3.96 10.87
N VAL A 271 -16.94 -5.17 10.90
CA VAL A 271 -17.23 -6.22 9.93
C VAL A 271 -17.66 -7.51 10.63
N ASN A 272 -18.37 -8.36 9.90
CA ASN A 272 -18.61 -9.73 10.33
C ASN A 272 -17.51 -10.62 9.71
N VAL A 273 -17.00 -11.54 10.51
CA VAL A 273 -15.98 -12.49 10.10
C VAL A 273 -16.51 -13.90 10.30
N GLU A 274 -16.42 -14.71 9.26
CA GLU A 274 -16.69 -16.13 9.31
C GLU A 274 -15.39 -16.90 9.12
N ILE A 275 -15.10 -17.84 10.02
CA ILE A 275 -13.95 -18.74 9.92
C ILE A 275 -14.47 -20.16 9.76
N THR A 276 -14.09 -20.81 8.68
CA THR A 276 -14.42 -22.19 8.35
C THR A 276 -13.16 -23.06 8.41
N MET A 277 -13.24 -24.15 9.13
CA MET A 277 -12.19 -25.17 9.18
C MET A 277 -12.60 -26.38 8.34
N LEU A 278 -11.65 -26.84 7.51
CA LEU A 278 -11.86 -27.93 6.58
C LEU A 278 -10.87 -29.06 6.89
N GLY A 279 -11.41 -30.28 6.88
CA GLY A 279 -10.65 -31.53 6.92
C GLY A 279 -10.65 -32.25 5.57
N ASP A 280 -10.11 -33.46 5.54
CA ASP A 280 -10.04 -34.30 4.35
C ASP A 280 -11.43 -34.57 3.71
N GLU A 281 -12.46 -34.67 4.54
CA GLU A 281 -13.84 -35.02 4.14
C GLU A 281 -14.73 -33.79 3.93
N GLY A 282 -14.20 -32.58 4.04
CA GLY A 282 -14.94 -31.32 3.86
C GLY A 282 -14.98 -30.44 5.11
N THR A 283 -16.04 -29.63 5.22
CA THR A 283 -16.19 -28.66 6.33
C THR A 283 -16.37 -29.39 7.65
N LEU A 284 -15.49 -29.13 8.60
CA LEU A 284 -15.60 -29.63 9.98
C LEU A 284 -16.54 -28.74 10.80
N PHE A 285 -16.32 -27.43 10.74
CA PHE A 285 -17.20 -26.45 11.40
C PHE A 285 -16.97 -25.04 10.85
N THR A 286 -17.93 -24.17 11.15
CA THR A 286 -17.89 -22.74 10.84
C THR A 286 -18.17 -21.94 12.11
N ARG A 287 -17.46 -20.84 12.30
CA ARG A 287 -17.62 -19.88 13.38
C ARG A 287 -17.87 -18.47 12.85
N ASN A 288 -18.80 -17.77 13.48
CA ASN A 288 -19.14 -16.39 13.11
C ASN A 288 -18.76 -15.45 14.25
N TYR A 289 -17.99 -14.41 13.91
CA TYR A 289 -17.53 -13.36 14.81
C TYR A 289 -18.10 -12.03 14.32
N PRO A 290 -19.20 -11.55 14.94
CA PRO A 290 -19.83 -10.29 14.54
C PRO A 290 -19.08 -9.08 15.10
N ASN A 291 -19.20 -7.94 14.42
CA ASN A 291 -18.72 -6.64 14.90
C ASN A 291 -17.22 -6.58 15.18
N ILE A 292 -16.40 -7.23 14.36
CA ILE A 292 -14.95 -7.16 14.46
C ILE A 292 -14.50 -5.78 14.01
N PRO A 293 -13.80 -5.01 14.86
CA PRO A 293 -13.33 -3.68 14.50
C PRO A 293 -12.13 -3.78 13.54
N LEU A 294 -12.21 -3.07 12.43
CA LEU A 294 -11.09 -2.87 11.51
C LEU A 294 -10.78 -1.38 11.41
N GLU A 295 -9.50 -1.05 11.44
CA GLU A 295 -9.00 0.31 11.32
C GLU A 295 -7.77 0.31 10.42
N ARG A 296 -7.65 1.32 9.53
CA ARG A 296 -6.48 1.47 8.66
C ARG A 296 -5.22 1.60 9.49
N ASN A 297 -4.16 0.99 9.00
CA ASN A 297 -2.86 1.00 9.67
C ASN A 297 -2.87 0.31 11.05
N TYR A 298 -3.90 -0.49 11.34
CA TYR A 298 -4.00 -1.29 12.55
C TYR A 298 -4.14 -2.76 12.23
N ARG A 299 -3.69 -3.57 13.18
CA ARG A 299 -3.84 -5.02 13.18
C ARG A 299 -4.96 -5.41 14.13
N THR A 300 -5.96 -6.11 13.63
CA THR A 300 -6.99 -6.75 14.45
C THR A 300 -6.74 -8.24 14.50
N ASN A 301 -6.65 -8.79 15.70
CA ASN A 301 -6.37 -10.20 15.94
C ASN A 301 -7.57 -10.81 16.64
N ILE A 302 -8.14 -11.86 16.05
CA ILE A 302 -9.12 -12.75 16.68
C ILE A 302 -8.32 -13.94 17.18
N ILE A 303 -8.13 -14.06 18.48
CA ILE A 303 -7.25 -15.05 19.10
C ILE A 303 -7.97 -15.84 20.20
N GLY A 304 -7.50 -17.04 20.49
CA GLY A 304 -8.04 -17.88 21.55
C GLY A 304 -8.31 -19.30 21.10
N ASN A 305 -9.27 -19.95 21.73
CA ASN A 305 -9.66 -21.33 21.44
C ASN A 305 -10.69 -21.41 20.30
N LEU A 306 -10.37 -20.80 19.15
CA LEU A 306 -11.31 -20.60 18.04
C LEU A 306 -11.87 -21.90 17.47
N ILE A 307 -11.12 -22.98 17.60
CA ILE A 307 -11.48 -24.29 17.07
C ILE A 307 -12.39 -25.03 18.07
N SER A 308 -12.00 -25.11 19.33
CA SER A 308 -12.71 -25.88 20.37
C SER A 308 -13.90 -25.18 20.96
N SER A 309 -13.84 -23.85 21.09
CA SER A 309 -14.88 -23.07 21.75
C SER A 309 -15.32 -21.87 20.91
N PRO A 310 -16.61 -21.70 20.64
CA PRO A 310 -17.10 -20.51 19.96
C PRO A 310 -17.15 -19.25 20.86
N PHE A 311 -16.85 -19.39 22.15
CA PHE A 311 -16.99 -18.32 23.15
C PHE A 311 -15.69 -17.91 23.83
N GLU A 312 -14.62 -18.71 23.67
CA GLU A 312 -13.33 -18.47 24.30
C GLU A 312 -12.36 -17.79 23.30
N PHE A 313 -12.70 -16.58 22.92
CA PHE A 313 -11.86 -15.77 22.05
C PHE A 313 -11.73 -14.35 22.56
N GLU A 314 -10.67 -13.69 22.16
CA GLU A 314 -10.37 -12.30 22.43
C GLU A 314 -10.14 -11.54 21.12
N ILE A 315 -10.52 -10.26 21.08
CA ILE A 315 -10.23 -9.36 19.98
C ILE A 315 -9.21 -8.35 20.46
N VAL A 316 -8.00 -8.43 19.89
CA VAL A 316 -6.90 -7.52 20.21
C VAL A 316 -6.61 -6.62 19.01
N VAL A 317 -6.79 -5.31 19.18
CA VAL A 317 -6.46 -4.31 18.17
C VAL A 317 -5.15 -3.65 18.55
N ASN A 318 -4.14 -3.84 17.73
CA ASN A 318 -2.82 -3.26 17.93
C ASN A 318 -2.49 -2.27 16.82
N PRO A 319 -1.89 -1.11 17.12
CA PRO A 319 -1.25 -0.29 16.11
C PRO A 319 -0.17 -1.13 15.41
N ILE A 320 -0.22 -1.21 14.10
CA ILE A 320 0.70 -2.08 13.36
C ILE A 320 2.16 -1.66 13.57
N PHE A 321 2.43 -0.40 13.92
CA PHE A 321 3.74 0.23 13.75
C PHE A 321 4.23 1.15 14.87
N THR A 322 3.59 1.23 16.01
CA THR A 322 4.13 2.02 17.11
C THR A 322 4.98 1.15 18.03
N ASN A 323 6.25 1.51 18.18
CA ASN A 323 7.13 0.93 19.21
C ASN A 323 6.74 1.36 20.63
N ASP A 324 5.85 2.34 20.76
CA ASP A 324 5.39 2.85 22.04
C ASP A 324 4.09 2.18 22.47
N HIS A 325 4.22 1.05 23.15
CA HIS A 325 3.11 0.32 23.76
C HIS A 325 2.51 0.99 25.00
N ASN A 326 2.84 2.25 25.28
CA ASN A 326 2.45 2.95 26.50
C ASN A 326 1.41 4.05 26.31
N GLN A 327 0.61 4.02 25.26
CA GLN A 327 -0.63 4.80 25.26
C GLN A 327 -1.80 3.89 25.64
N ALA A 328 -1.91 3.57 26.92
CA ALA A 328 -3.16 3.18 27.51
C ALA A 328 -4.16 4.28 27.16
N GLN A 329 -5.16 3.94 26.35
CA GLN A 329 -6.30 4.83 26.14
C GLN A 329 -6.96 5.04 27.49
N LYS A 330 -6.83 6.26 28.02
CA LYS A 330 -7.65 6.75 29.14
C LYS A 330 -9.00 7.17 28.62
#